data_1d5b1c80c83b0f2e849a2e60e8b67d74
#
_entry.id   1d5b1c80c83b0f2e849a2e60e8b67d74
#
_cell.length_a   1.000
_cell.length_b   1.000
_cell.length_c   1.000
_cell.angle_alpha   90.00
_cell.angle_beta   90.00
_cell.angle_gamma   90.00
#
_symmetry.space_group_name_H-M   'P 1'
#
loop_
_entity.id
_entity.type
_entity.pdbx_description
1 polymer ?
#
loop_
_entity_poly.entity_id
_entity_poly.type
_entity_poly.pdbx_seq_one_letter_code
_entity_poly.pdbx_strand_id
1 'polypeptide(L)'
;MWLVTATVTVFMLAPMLLSVLAGLVQNYGQGLASGLTTRWLAEVWAGYGNTVLMSLLLACACVAMTLVLGVPCAYALARSRSPWARHFEELLTLPVAIPGLASALALLLAYGSVAAFRQSFAFILVGHVVFTLPFM
;
A
#
# COMPACT_ATOMS: atom_id res chain seq x y z
N MET A 1 6.28 2.92 32.30
CA MET A 1 5.78 3.14 30.92
C MET A 1 6.91 3.28 29.91
N TRP A 2 7.90 4.16 30.10
CA TRP A 2 8.98 4.38 29.12
C TRP A 2 9.79 3.11 28.76
N LEU A 3 10.11 2.25 29.75
CA LEU A 3 10.84 1.00 29.50
C LEU A 3 10.04 0.05 28.59
N VAL A 4 8.76 -0.11 28.82
CA VAL A 4 7.89 -0.97 28.00
C VAL A 4 7.81 -0.44 26.59
N THR A 5 7.59 0.88 26.42
CA THR A 5 7.55 1.51 25.10
C THR A 5 8.88 1.33 24.37
N ALA A 6 10.00 1.58 25.03
CA ALA A 6 11.33 1.40 24.44
C ALA A 6 11.58 -0.05 24.01
N THR A 7 11.22 -1.03 24.86
CA THR A 7 11.38 -2.46 24.55
C THR A 7 10.56 -2.86 23.32
N VAL A 8 9.30 -2.44 23.27
CA VAL A 8 8.43 -2.72 22.10
C VAL A 8 8.97 -2.05 20.84
N THR A 9 9.40 -0.80 20.94
CA THR A 9 9.99 -0.07 19.81
C THR A 9 11.25 -0.78 19.28
N VAL A 10 12.17 -1.15 20.16
CA VAL A 10 13.40 -1.89 19.77
C VAL A 10 13.03 -3.23 19.14
N PHE A 11 12.09 -3.97 19.73
CA PHE A 11 11.63 -5.25 19.18
C PHE A 11 11.04 -5.12 17.79
N MET A 12 10.30 -4.03 17.51
CA MET A 12 9.71 -3.78 16.19
C MET A 12 10.75 -3.27 15.18
N LEU A 13 11.71 -2.45 15.60
CA LEU A 13 12.73 -1.89 14.72
C LEU A 13 13.86 -2.87 14.40
N ALA A 14 14.19 -3.79 15.31
CA ALA A 14 15.30 -4.73 15.14
C ALA A 14 15.22 -5.56 13.84
N PRO A 15 14.10 -6.21 13.49
CA PRO A 15 14.01 -6.97 12.23
C PRO A 15 14.10 -6.07 10.99
N MET A 16 13.63 -4.83 11.06
CA MET A 16 13.76 -3.87 9.94
C MET A 16 15.22 -3.49 9.73
N LEU A 17 15.94 -3.17 10.80
CA LEU A 17 17.38 -2.84 10.74
C LEU A 17 18.19 -4.03 10.26
N LEU A 18 17.90 -5.24 10.74
CA LEU A 18 18.55 -6.47 10.27
C LEU A 18 18.32 -6.70 8.78
N SER A 19 17.10 -6.46 8.26
CA SER A 19 16.80 -6.58 6.85
C SER A 19 17.57 -5.57 5.99
N VAL A 20 17.70 -4.32 6.45
CA VAL A 20 18.52 -3.29 5.77
C VAL A 20 20.00 -3.70 5.76
N LEU A 21 20.53 -4.15 6.92
CA LEU A 21 21.91 -4.62 7.03
C LEU A 21 22.15 -5.83 6.11
N ALA A 22 21.23 -6.78 6.05
CA ALA A 22 21.32 -7.94 5.16
C ALA A 22 21.49 -7.54 3.69
N GLY A 23 20.80 -6.47 3.25
CA GLY A 23 20.93 -5.94 1.90
C GLY A 23 22.23 -5.15 1.63
N LEU A 24 22.99 -4.81 2.67
CA LEU A 24 24.20 -3.99 2.56
C LEU A 24 25.49 -4.76 2.87
N VAL A 25 25.43 -6.03 3.27
CA VAL A 25 26.62 -6.86 3.54
C VAL A 25 26.94 -7.77 2.35
N GLN A 26 28.23 -8.06 2.14
CA GLN A 26 28.66 -8.94 1.05
C GLN A 26 28.18 -10.39 1.24
N ASN A 27 28.26 -10.88 2.49
CA ASN A 27 27.79 -12.21 2.84
C ASN A 27 26.92 -12.15 4.11
N TYR A 28 25.66 -12.53 3.95
CA TYR A 28 24.71 -12.52 5.06
C TYR A 28 25.14 -13.38 6.25
N GLY A 29 25.74 -14.56 5.97
CA GLY A 29 26.19 -15.48 7.02
C GLY A 29 27.36 -14.99 7.86
N GLN A 30 28.16 -14.05 7.33
CA GLN A 30 29.30 -13.42 8.02
C GLN A 30 28.96 -12.02 8.55
N GLY A 31 27.79 -11.48 8.21
CA GLY A 31 27.34 -10.19 8.66
C GLY A 31 28.30 -9.04 8.26
N LEU A 32 28.45 -8.06 9.13
CA LEU A 32 29.33 -6.89 8.94
C LEU A 32 30.81 -7.24 8.73
N ALA A 33 31.28 -8.41 9.21
CA ALA A 33 32.65 -8.86 9.02
C ALA A 33 32.99 -9.14 7.54
N SER A 34 31.97 -9.39 6.70
CA SER A 34 32.18 -9.59 5.25
C SER A 34 32.39 -8.29 4.46
N GLY A 35 32.21 -7.12 5.09
CA GLY A 35 32.26 -5.82 4.42
C GLY A 35 30.92 -5.38 3.87
N LEU A 36 30.84 -4.07 3.57
CA LEU A 36 29.63 -3.45 3.02
C LEU A 36 29.68 -3.48 1.48
N THR A 37 28.49 -3.64 0.87
CA THR A 37 28.33 -3.65 -0.57
C THR A 37 26.99 -3.06 -1.00
N THR A 38 26.94 -2.44 -2.15
CA THR A 38 25.71 -2.00 -2.82
C THR A 38 25.33 -2.89 -3.99
N ARG A 39 26.08 -4.01 -4.19
CA ARG A 39 25.89 -4.93 -5.32
C ARG A 39 24.46 -5.46 -5.40
N TRP A 40 23.89 -5.84 -4.25
CA TRP A 40 22.54 -6.36 -4.19
C TRP A 40 21.49 -5.33 -4.62
N LEU A 41 21.69 -4.05 -4.27
CA LEU A 41 20.81 -2.96 -4.71
C LEU A 41 20.89 -2.79 -6.25
N ALA A 42 22.08 -2.86 -6.82
CA ALA A 42 22.27 -2.78 -8.26
C ALA A 42 21.65 -3.97 -8.98
N GLU A 43 21.81 -5.19 -8.46
CA GLU A 43 21.20 -6.41 -9.01
C GLU A 43 19.67 -6.37 -8.94
N VAL A 44 19.10 -5.94 -7.81
CA VAL A 44 17.65 -5.76 -7.67
C VAL A 44 17.15 -4.70 -8.64
N TRP A 45 17.87 -3.57 -8.76
CA TRP A 45 17.48 -2.53 -9.72
C TRP A 45 17.54 -3.01 -11.16
N ALA A 46 18.57 -3.75 -11.53
CA ALA A 46 18.70 -4.33 -12.87
C ALA A 46 17.59 -5.34 -13.19
N GLY A 47 17.21 -6.17 -12.20
CA GLY A 47 16.19 -7.19 -12.39
C GLY A 47 14.74 -6.69 -12.23
N TYR A 48 14.51 -5.76 -11.32
CA TYR A 48 13.16 -5.35 -10.90
C TYR A 48 12.89 -3.84 -11.02
N GLY A 49 13.82 -3.05 -11.57
CA GLY A 49 13.69 -1.59 -11.64
C GLY A 49 12.41 -1.14 -12.34
N ASN A 50 11.99 -1.83 -13.41
CA ASN A 50 10.73 -1.53 -14.09
C ASN A 50 9.51 -1.79 -13.20
N THR A 51 9.54 -2.86 -12.42
CA THR A 51 8.46 -3.16 -11.45
C THR A 51 8.38 -2.12 -10.35
N VAL A 52 9.54 -1.67 -9.84
CA VAL A 52 9.61 -0.58 -8.85
C VAL A 52 9.02 0.72 -9.42
N LEU A 53 9.38 1.09 -10.64
CA LEU A 53 8.85 2.28 -11.31
C LEU A 53 7.34 2.18 -11.53
N MET A 54 6.84 1.02 -11.97
CA MET A 54 5.40 0.79 -12.13
C MET A 54 4.64 0.86 -10.80
N SER A 55 5.22 0.33 -9.73
CA SER A 55 4.63 0.43 -8.38
C SER A 55 4.58 1.87 -7.89
N LEU A 56 5.63 2.65 -8.14
CA LEU A 56 5.68 4.07 -7.79
C LEU A 56 4.64 4.88 -8.59
N LEU A 57 4.54 4.62 -9.88
CA LEU A 57 3.53 5.25 -10.75
C LEU A 57 2.11 4.91 -10.29
N LEU A 58 1.87 3.64 -9.93
CA LEU A 58 0.58 3.22 -9.37
C LEU A 58 0.26 3.93 -8.05
N ALA A 59 1.23 4.06 -7.16
CA ALA A 59 1.07 4.77 -5.90
C ALA A 59 0.75 6.25 -6.12
N CYS A 60 1.48 6.94 -6.99
CA CYS A 60 1.23 8.33 -7.34
C CYS A 60 -0.16 8.52 -7.99
N ALA A 61 -0.54 7.63 -8.91
CA ALA A 61 -1.85 7.66 -9.54
C ALA A 61 -2.97 7.42 -8.52
N CYS A 62 -2.78 6.46 -7.61
CA CYS A 62 -3.73 6.19 -6.53
C CYS A 62 -3.92 7.40 -5.62
N VAL A 63 -2.82 8.03 -5.17
CA VAL A 63 -2.88 9.25 -4.34
C VAL A 63 -3.59 10.37 -5.09
N ALA A 64 -3.25 10.63 -6.35
CA ALA A 64 -3.89 11.67 -7.14
C ALA A 64 -5.40 11.42 -7.30
N MET A 65 -5.80 10.20 -7.65
CA MET A 65 -7.23 9.83 -7.79
C MET A 65 -7.98 9.94 -6.46
N THR A 66 -7.36 9.46 -5.38
CA THR A 66 -7.98 9.51 -4.04
C THR A 66 -8.14 10.95 -3.57
N LEU A 67 -7.18 11.84 -3.83
CA LEU A 67 -7.30 13.27 -3.53
C LEU A 67 -8.41 13.94 -4.33
N VAL A 68 -8.43 13.70 -5.65
CA VAL A 68 -9.42 14.32 -6.57
C VAL A 68 -10.85 13.88 -6.25
N LEU A 69 -11.05 12.63 -5.85
CA LEU A 69 -12.38 12.10 -5.52
C LEU A 69 -12.71 12.27 -4.03
N GLY A 70 -11.77 11.96 -3.16
CA GLY A 70 -11.98 11.90 -1.71
C GLY A 70 -12.14 13.27 -1.09
N VAL A 71 -11.30 14.25 -1.42
CA VAL A 71 -11.37 15.58 -0.81
C VAL A 71 -12.71 16.28 -1.08
N PRO A 72 -13.23 16.36 -2.33
CA PRO A 72 -14.55 16.95 -2.57
C PRO A 72 -15.68 16.14 -1.91
N CYS A 73 -15.58 14.80 -1.92
CA CYS A 73 -16.56 13.93 -1.28
C CYS A 73 -16.61 14.16 0.23
N ALA A 74 -15.45 14.11 0.90
CA ALA A 74 -15.33 14.36 2.34
C ALA A 74 -15.83 15.77 2.72
N TYR A 75 -15.47 16.78 1.92
CA TYR A 75 -15.94 18.15 2.13
C TYR A 75 -17.46 18.27 2.00
N ALA A 76 -18.06 17.63 0.99
CA ALA A 76 -19.50 17.64 0.77
C ALA A 76 -20.25 16.91 1.91
N LEU A 77 -19.75 15.74 2.33
CA LEU A 77 -20.33 14.96 3.42
C LEU A 77 -20.25 15.71 4.76
N ALA A 78 -19.08 16.29 5.08
CA ALA A 78 -18.88 17.03 6.32
C ALA A 78 -19.79 18.28 6.47
N ARG A 79 -20.22 18.87 5.35
CA ARG A 79 -21.13 20.02 5.32
C ARG A 79 -22.60 19.65 5.11
N SER A 80 -22.87 18.41 4.78
CA SER A 80 -24.23 17.95 4.53
C SER A 80 -25.01 17.82 5.85
N ARG A 81 -26.22 18.38 5.86
CA ARG A 81 -27.20 18.18 6.95
C ARG A 81 -28.21 17.08 6.60
N SER A 82 -28.01 16.41 5.48
CA SER A 82 -28.90 15.34 5.03
C SER A 82 -28.70 14.07 5.85
N PRO A 83 -29.75 13.37 6.24
CA PRO A 83 -29.64 12.08 6.90
C PRO A 83 -28.95 11.01 6.02
N TRP A 84 -29.00 11.20 4.71
CA TRP A 84 -28.33 10.32 3.72
C TRP A 84 -26.81 10.42 3.76
N ALA A 85 -26.23 11.54 4.21
CA ALA A 85 -24.79 11.71 4.30
C ALA A 85 -24.14 10.62 5.18
N ARG A 86 -24.77 10.30 6.30
CA ARG A 86 -24.32 9.25 7.23
C ARG A 86 -24.33 7.87 6.58
N HIS A 87 -25.37 7.55 5.82
CA HIS A 87 -25.40 6.27 5.10
C HIS A 87 -24.35 6.18 4.01
N PHE A 88 -24.00 7.28 3.35
CA PHE A 88 -22.89 7.32 2.39
C PHE A 88 -21.54 7.12 3.08
N GLU A 89 -21.31 7.72 4.25
CA GLU A 89 -20.10 7.49 5.04
C GLU A 89 -19.96 6.01 5.43
N GLU A 90 -21.04 5.42 5.93
CA GLU A 90 -21.07 3.99 6.29
C GLU A 90 -20.79 3.10 5.05
N LEU A 91 -21.35 3.42 3.90
CA LEU A 91 -21.12 2.70 2.65
C LEU A 91 -19.67 2.81 2.18
N LEU A 92 -19.08 4.01 2.27
CA LEU A 92 -17.69 4.25 1.89
C LEU A 92 -16.69 3.50 2.79
N THR A 93 -17.04 3.24 4.06
CA THR A 93 -16.17 2.50 4.98
C THR A 93 -16.27 0.98 4.83
N LEU A 94 -17.26 0.44 4.12
CA LEU A 94 -17.42 -1.01 3.91
C LEU A 94 -16.16 -1.71 3.37
N PRO A 95 -15.41 -1.16 2.39
CA PRO A 95 -14.21 -1.83 1.88
C PRO A 95 -13.14 -2.05 2.96
N VAL A 96 -13.08 -1.21 3.99
CA VAL A 96 -12.14 -1.36 5.11
C VAL A 96 -12.60 -2.41 6.12
N ALA A 97 -13.91 -2.58 6.28
CA ALA A 97 -14.48 -3.58 7.17
C ALA A 97 -14.33 -5.02 6.62
N ILE A 98 -14.19 -5.16 5.30
CA ILE A 98 -14.02 -6.45 4.65
C ILE A 98 -12.52 -6.78 4.57
N PRO A 99 -12.10 -8.03 4.88
CA PRO A 99 -10.72 -8.45 4.70
C PRO A 99 -10.23 -8.17 3.26
N GLY A 100 -9.05 -7.53 3.12
CA GLY A 100 -8.54 -7.09 1.82
C GLY A 100 -8.47 -8.19 0.75
N LEU A 101 -8.18 -9.43 1.17
CA LEU A 101 -8.20 -10.60 0.27
C LEU A 101 -9.61 -10.87 -0.28
N ALA A 102 -10.64 -10.75 0.55
CA ALA A 102 -12.03 -10.95 0.11
C ALA A 102 -12.46 -9.85 -0.86
N SER A 103 -12.08 -8.60 -0.62
CA SER A 103 -12.34 -7.48 -1.53
C SER A 103 -11.62 -7.67 -2.88
N ALA A 104 -10.36 -8.14 -2.87
CA ALA A 104 -9.61 -8.45 -4.08
C ALA A 104 -10.27 -9.58 -4.88
N LEU A 105 -10.73 -10.64 -4.21
CA LEU A 105 -11.46 -11.74 -4.85
C LEU A 105 -12.80 -11.26 -5.42
N ALA A 106 -13.53 -10.43 -4.70
CA ALA A 106 -14.79 -9.86 -5.18
C ALA A 106 -14.60 -9.04 -6.47
N LEU A 107 -13.58 -8.19 -6.51
CA LEU A 107 -13.22 -7.45 -7.74
C LEU A 107 -12.84 -8.40 -8.88
N LEU A 108 -12.07 -9.43 -8.58
CA LEU A 108 -11.68 -10.43 -9.58
C LEU A 108 -12.88 -11.21 -10.10
N LEU A 109 -13.83 -11.60 -9.26
CA LEU A 109 -15.05 -12.30 -9.66
C LEU A 109 -15.99 -11.38 -10.46
N ALA A 110 -16.12 -10.13 -10.06
CA ALA A 110 -16.99 -9.18 -10.74
C ALA A 110 -16.49 -8.77 -12.14
N TYR A 111 -15.19 -8.55 -12.27
CA TYR A 111 -14.59 -7.96 -13.49
C TYR A 111 -13.56 -8.86 -14.17
N GLY A 112 -13.22 -10.00 -13.59
CA GLY A 112 -12.17 -10.91 -14.08
C GLY A 112 -12.48 -11.57 -15.42
N SER A 113 -13.75 -11.62 -15.82
CA SER A 113 -14.17 -12.11 -17.14
C SER A 113 -13.77 -11.16 -18.28
N VAL A 114 -13.57 -9.87 -17.99
CA VAL A 114 -13.13 -8.86 -18.97
C VAL A 114 -11.60 -8.86 -19.02
N ALA A 115 -11.02 -9.71 -19.86
CA ALA A 115 -9.57 -9.95 -19.91
C ALA A 115 -8.76 -8.67 -20.13
N ALA A 116 -9.21 -7.78 -21.03
CA ALA A 116 -8.54 -6.51 -21.30
C ALA A 116 -8.48 -5.58 -20.07
N PHE A 117 -9.55 -5.55 -19.25
CA PHE A 117 -9.57 -4.77 -18.02
C PHE A 117 -8.75 -5.41 -16.91
N ARG A 118 -8.90 -6.72 -16.70
CA ARG A 118 -8.18 -7.48 -15.66
C ARG A 118 -6.65 -7.37 -15.79
N GLN A 119 -6.13 -7.33 -17.03
CA GLN A 119 -4.71 -7.24 -17.32
C GLN A 119 -4.20 -5.78 -17.36
N SER A 120 -5.08 -4.82 -17.15
CA SER A 120 -4.74 -3.40 -17.24
C SER A 120 -4.24 -2.83 -15.92
N PHE A 121 -3.43 -1.77 -16.02
CA PHE A 121 -3.04 -0.92 -14.90
C PHE A 121 -4.28 -0.35 -14.16
N ALA A 122 -5.36 -0.05 -14.89
CA ALA A 122 -6.59 0.50 -14.35
C ALA A 122 -7.28 -0.46 -13.36
N PHE A 123 -7.22 -1.77 -13.58
CA PHE A 123 -7.82 -2.75 -12.66
C PHE A 123 -7.17 -2.70 -11.27
N ILE A 124 -5.83 -2.66 -11.23
CA ILE A 124 -5.07 -2.57 -9.99
C ILE A 124 -5.32 -1.21 -9.33
N LEU A 125 -5.33 -0.12 -10.13
CA LEU A 125 -5.59 1.23 -9.63
C LEU A 125 -6.98 1.36 -8.99
N VAL A 126 -8.02 0.82 -9.61
CA VAL A 126 -9.39 0.82 -9.06
C VAL A 126 -9.43 0.11 -7.71
N GLY A 127 -8.79 -1.06 -7.59
CA GLY A 127 -8.71 -1.78 -6.32
C GLY A 127 -8.04 -0.96 -5.21
N HIS A 128 -6.94 -0.29 -5.54
CA HIS A 128 -6.24 0.58 -4.57
C HIS A 128 -7.06 1.80 -4.18
N VAL A 129 -7.68 2.48 -5.14
CA VAL A 129 -8.52 3.67 -4.88
C VAL A 129 -9.73 3.31 -4.02
N VAL A 130 -10.44 2.23 -4.33
CA VAL A 130 -11.59 1.76 -3.53
C VAL A 130 -11.18 1.49 -2.08
N PHE A 131 -9.99 0.91 -1.86
CA PHE A 131 -9.51 0.59 -0.52
C PHE A 131 -8.95 1.79 0.24
N THR A 132 -8.39 2.79 -0.47
CA THR A 132 -7.78 3.97 0.16
C THR A 132 -8.75 5.13 0.35
N LEU A 133 -9.81 5.20 -0.46
CA LEU A 133 -10.80 6.29 -0.42
C LEU A 133 -11.43 6.53 0.97
N PRO A 134 -11.77 5.49 1.76
CA PRO A 134 -12.37 5.66 3.09
C PRO A 134 -11.48 6.37 4.11
N PHE A 135 -10.16 6.44 3.88
CA PHE A 135 -9.21 7.08 4.79
C PHE A 135 -9.06 8.59 4.58
N MET A 136 -9.77 9.16 3.60
CA MET A 136 -9.82 10.58 3.34
C MET A 136 -10.93 11.28 4.11
#